data_49ffea58e4ac97f6f16baa410a2eb8a8
#
_entry.id   49ffea58e4ac97f6f16baa410a2eb8a8
#
_cell.length_a   1.000
_cell.length_b   1.000
_cell.length_c   1.000
_cell.angle_alpha   90.00
_cell.angle_beta   90.00
_cell.angle_gamma   90.00
#
_symmetry.space_group_name_H-M   'P 1'
#
loop_
_entity.id
_entity.type
_entity.pdbx_description
1 polymer ?
#
loop_
_entity_poly.entity_id
_entity_poly.type
_entity_poly.pdbx_seq_one_letter_code
_entity_poly.pdbx_strand_id
1 'polypeptide(L)'
;MRVEGKVALVTGAASGLGFAATKKLLDEGARVALTDINKEVLQTMDERLSSYSSSQYKTYHHDVASEDSWKEVIDNVEIDFGSLNILVNSAGISLGADIVSTDFEVWKKVHEVNLDSVFLGCKYATPIMA
;
A
#
# COMPACT_ATOMS: atom_id res chain seq x y z
N MET A 1 -0.62 -23.22 1.82
CA MET A 1 -0.51 -21.74 1.78
C MET A 1 -1.81 -21.16 1.27
N ARG A 2 -2.34 -20.19 2.01
CA ARG A 2 -3.71 -19.73 1.80
C ARG A 2 -3.89 -18.83 0.58
N VAL A 3 -2.84 -18.11 0.17
CA VAL A 3 -2.89 -17.17 -0.95
C VAL A 3 -1.77 -17.42 -1.96
N GLU A 4 -1.36 -18.65 -2.09
CA GLU A 4 -0.30 -19.04 -3.03
C GLU A 4 -0.64 -18.63 -4.45
N GLY A 5 0.31 -17.99 -5.13
CA GLY A 5 0.15 -17.52 -6.50
C GLY A 5 -0.67 -16.24 -6.66
N LYS A 6 -1.21 -15.70 -5.57
CA LYS A 6 -1.94 -14.43 -5.61
C LYS A 6 -0.98 -13.26 -5.57
N VAL A 7 -1.42 -12.14 -6.12
CA VAL A 7 -0.69 -10.87 -6.07
C VAL A 7 -1.47 -9.89 -5.21
N ALA A 8 -0.81 -9.32 -4.22
CA ALA A 8 -1.38 -8.36 -3.29
C ALA A 8 -0.71 -7.00 -3.44
N LEU A 9 -1.49 -5.94 -3.35
CA LEU A 9 -1.01 -4.56 -3.21
C LEU A 9 -1.35 -4.09 -1.80
N VAL A 10 -0.33 -3.68 -1.05
CA VAL A 10 -0.49 -3.19 0.32
C VAL A 10 -0.03 -1.75 0.39
N THR A 11 -0.91 -0.83 0.76
CA THR A 11 -0.55 0.58 0.97
C THR A 11 -0.10 0.79 2.41
N GLY A 12 0.75 1.81 2.64
CA GLY A 12 1.32 2.01 3.96
C GLY A 12 2.14 0.82 4.44
N ALA A 13 2.78 0.12 3.51
CA ALA A 13 3.39 -1.18 3.77
C ALA A 13 4.75 -1.10 4.47
N ALA A 14 5.34 0.09 4.56
CA ALA A 14 6.68 0.26 5.11
C ALA A 14 6.73 0.18 6.65
N SER A 15 5.61 0.23 7.33
CA SER A 15 5.56 0.21 8.79
C SER A 15 4.23 -0.32 9.33
N GLY A 16 4.19 -0.60 10.62
CA GLY A 16 2.98 -0.92 11.38
C GLY A 16 2.18 -2.08 10.82
N LEU A 17 0.86 -1.90 10.77
CA LEU A 17 -0.07 -2.94 10.31
C LEU A 17 0.14 -3.32 8.84
N GLY A 18 0.48 -2.33 7.98
CA GLY A 18 0.76 -2.60 6.57
C GLY A 18 1.96 -3.52 6.38
N PHE A 19 3.03 -3.29 7.13
CA PHE A 19 4.20 -4.17 7.09
C PHE A 19 3.90 -5.57 7.64
N ALA A 20 3.14 -5.65 8.74
CA ALA A 20 2.73 -6.93 9.31
C ALA A 20 1.85 -7.73 8.33
N ALA A 21 0.91 -7.06 7.66
CA ALA A 21 0.07 -7.68 6.63
C ALA A 21 0.91 -8.19 5.46
N THR A 22 1.90 -7.40 5.01
CA THR A 22 2.84 -7.79 3.96
C THR A 22 3.56 -9.08 4.30
N LYS A 23 4.14 -9.16 5.48
CA LYS A 23 4.85 -10.37 5.92
C LYS A 23 3.93 -11.58 5.96
N LYS A 24 2.73 -11.41 6.48
CA LYS A 24 1.77 -12.51 6.54
C LYS A 24 1.35 -12.99 5.15
N LEU A 25 1.13 -12.08 4.22
CA LEU A 25 0.82 -12.43 2.83
C LEU A 25 1.97 -13.19 2.16
N LEU A 26 3.21 -12.73 2.37
CA LEU A 26 4.39 -13.43 1.86
C LEU A 26 4.52 -14.84 2.47
N ASP A 27 4.30 -14.98 3.77
CA ASP A 27 4.35 -16.27 4.47
C ASP A 27 3.29 -17.23 3.91
N GLU A 28 2.17 -16.74 3.44
CA GLU A 28 1.08 -17.54 2.88
C GLU A 28 1.15 -17.70 1.36
N GLY A 29 2.28 -17.35 0.77
CA GLY A 29 2.58 -17.64 -0.64
C GLY A 29 2.22 -16.58 -1.66
N ALA A 30 1.76 -15.40 -1.24
CA ALA A 30 1.49 -14.30 -2.16
C ALA A 30 2.77 -13.63 -2.64
N ARG A 31 2.70 -13.00 -3.79
CA ARG A 31 3.65 -11.96 -4.20
C ARG A 31 3.06 -10.61 -3.82
N VAL A 32 3.88 -9.70 -3.32
CA VAL A 32 3.37 -8.46 -2.72
C VAL A 32 4.03 -7.23 -3.34
N ALA A 33 3.19 -6.30 -3.80
CA ALA A 33 3.60 -4.94 -4.13
C ALA A 33 3.44 -4.09 -2.87
N LEU A 34 4.56 -3.66 -2.31
CA LEU A 34 4.60 -2.79 -1.12
C LEU A 34 4.63 -1.35 -1.55
N THR A 35 3.68 -0.55 -1.11
CA THR A 35 3.69 0.88 -1.42
C THR A 35 3.70 1.73 -0.17
N ASP A 36 4.39 2.85 -0.24
CA ASP A 36 4.47 3.82 0.85
C ASP A 36 4.88 5.19 0.31
N ILE A 37 4.52 6.23 1.05
CA ILE A 37 4.97 7.61 0.77
C ILE A 37 6.42 7.83 1.20
N ASN A 38 6.91 7.05 2.16
CA ASN A 38 8.23 7.19 2.73
C ASN A 38 9.28 6.42 1.93
N LYS A 39 9.94 7.11 1.02
CA LYS A 39 10.98 6.52 0.15
C LYS A 39 12.16 5.95 0.94
N GLU A 40 12.53 6.59 2.04
CA GLU A 40 13.68 6.15 2.85
C GLU A 40 13.41 4.81 3.51
N VAL A 41 12.21 4.62 4.04
CA VAL A 41 11.83 3.34 4.65
C VAL A 41 11.69 2.25 3.60
N LEU A 42 11.18 2.58 2.40
CA LEU A 42 11.12 1.61 1.29
C LEU A 42 12.50 1.07 0.90
N GLN A 43 13.54 1.87 1.00
CA GLN A 43 14.92 1.44 0.73
C GLN A 43 15.45 0.41 1.72
N THR A 44 14.84 0.26 2.88
CA THR A 44 15.23 -0.73 3.90
C THR A 44 14.52 -2.08 3.72
N MET A 45 13.60 -2.20 2.76
CA MET A 45 12.78 -3.41 2.63
C MET A 45 13.58 -4.64 2.26
N ASP A 46 14.60 -4.52 1.41
CA ASP A 46 15.42 -5.67 1.03
C ASP A 46 16.11 -6.31 2.23
N GLU A 47 16.58 -5.48 3.16
CA GLU A 47 17.15 -5.95 4.42
C GLU A 47 16.09 -6.55 5.33
N ARG A 48 14.95 -5.85 5.50
CA ARG A 48 13.88 -6.26 6.40
C ARG A 48 13.13 -7.50 5.91
N LEU A 49 13.14 -7.75 4.61
CA LEU A 49 12.49 -8.89 3.96
C LEU A 49 13.51 -9.91 3.42
N SER A 50 14.71 -9.93 3.97
CA SER A 50 15.80 -10.78 3.50
C SER A 50 15.52 -12.28 3.58
N SER A 51 14.58 -12.71 4.42
CA SER A 51 14.16 -14.11 4.51
C SER A 51 13.25 -14.55 3.36
N TYR A 52 12.79 -13.62 2.53
CA TYR A 52 11.95 -13.91 1.36
C TYR A 52 12.75 -13.77 0.06
N SER A 53 12.33 -14.49 -0.98
CA SER A 53 12.92 -14.31 -2.31
C SER A 53 12.62 -12.91 -2.84
N SER A 54 13.61 -12.28 -3.47
CA SER A 54 13.45 -10.96 -4.09
C SER A 54 12.41 -10.96 -5.22
N SER A 55 12.04 -12.12 -5.74
CA SER A 55 10.99 -12.25 -6.75
C SER A 55 9.57 -12.21 -6.16
N GLN A 56 9.44 -12.30 -4.83
CA GLN A 56 8.15 -12.32 -4.16
C GLN A 56 7.60 -10.94 -3.84
N TYR A 57 8.42 -9.91 -3.88
CA TYR A 57 7.98 -8.57 -3.54
C TYR A 57 8.67 -7.50 -4.38
N LYS A 58 8.02 -6.33 -4.46
CA LYS A 58 8.59 -5.13 -5.06
C LYS A 58 8.03 -3.91 -4.34
N THR A 59 8.82 -2.85 -4.27
CA THR A 59 8.43 -1.61 -3.59
C THR A 59 8.13 -0.51 -4.59
N TYR A 60 7.16 0.35 -4.26
CA TYR A 60 6.78 1.50 -5.08
C TYR A 60 6.55 2.70 -4.18
N HIS A 61 7.06 3.85 -4.59
CA HIS A 61 6.69 5.11 -3.96
C HIS A 61 5.24 5.44 -4.34
N HIS A 62 4.42 5.81 -3.36
CA HIS A 62 2.98 5.94 -3.56
C HIS A 62 2.39 6.98 -2.62
N ASP A 63 1.83 8.04 -3.20
CA ASP A 63 0.98 8.98 -2.47
C ASP A 63 -0.47 8.55 -2.65
N VAL A 64 -1.05 7.95 -1.63
CA VAL A 64 -2.41 7.40 -1.69
C VAL A 64 -3.50 8.48 -1.82
N ALA A 65 -3.18 9.74 -1.52
CA ALA A 65 -4.09 10.86 -1.72
C ALA A 65 -4.07 11.41 -3.16
N SER A 66 -3.15 10.95 -4.00
CA SER A 66 -2.99 11.38 -5.38
C SER A 66 -3.60 10.38 -6.36
N GLU A 67 -4.56 10.83 -7.16
CA GLU A 67 -5.16 10.00 -8.20
C GLU A 67 -4.11 9.56 -9.24
N ASP A 68 -3.24 10.45 -9.66
CA ASP A 68 -2.18 10.13 -10.63
C ASP A 68 -1.20 9.08 -10.08
N SER A 69 -0.87 9.17 -8.79
CA SER A 69 -0.02 8.18 -8.14
C SER A 69 -0.66 6.79 -8.14
N TRP A 70 -1.97 6.70 -7.90
CA TRP A 70 -2.69 5.44 -8.00
C TRP A 70 -2.65 4.84 -9.40
N LYS A 71 -2.87 5.65 -10.43
CA LYS A 71 -2.79 5.18 -11.83
C LYS A 71 -1.42 4.61 -12.13
N GLU A 72 -0.38 5.32 -11.76
CA GLU A 72 1.01 4.89 -11.99
C GLU A 72 1.33 3.59 -11.26
N VAL A 73 0.98 3.50 -9.99
CA VAL A 73 1.25 2.29 -9.18
C VAL A 73 0.49 1.08 -9.74
N ILE A 74 -0.78 1.22 -10.05
CA ILE A 74 -1.58 0.12 -10.59
C ILE A 74 -1.03 -0.36 -11.95
N ASP A 75 -0.65 0.56 -12.82
CA ASP A 75 -0.03 0.22 -14.11
C ASP A 75 1.28 -0.55 -13.91
N ASN A 76 2.12 -0.09 -13.00
CA ASN A 76 3.38 -0.76 -12.70
C ASN A 76 3.19 -2.14 -12.07
N VAL A 77 2.21 -2.31 -11.20
CA VAL A 77 1.88 -3.62 -10.62
C VAL A 77 1.43 -4.59 -11.71
N GLU A 78 0.59 -4.13 -12.63
CA GLU A 78 0.15 -4.96 -13.76
C GLU A 78 1.33 -5.37 -14.65
N ILE A 79 2.24 -4.46 -14.94
CA ILE A 79 3.44 -4.76 -15.74
C ILE A 79 4.35 -5.74 -15.01
N ASP A 80 4.64 -5.48 -13.74
CA ASP A 80 5.65 -6.23 -12.98
C ASP A 80 5.18 -7.59 -12.49
N PHE A 81 3.89 -7.71 -12.12
CA PHE A 81 3.32 -8.93 -11.55
C PHE A 81 2.35 -9.65 -12.49
N GLY A 82 1.79 -8.98 -13.48
CA GLY A 82 0.87 -9.55 -14.46
C GLY A 82 -0.58 -9.67 -13.99
N SER A 83 -0.85 -9.48 -12.72
CA SER A 83 -2.20 -9.57 -12.13
C SER A 83 -2.27 -8.82 -10.81
N LEU A 84 -3.48 -8.63 -10.31
CA LEU A 84 -3.74 -8.12 -8.95
C LEU A 84 -4.98 -8.82 -8.42
N ASN A 85 -4.87 -9.44 -7.25
CA ASN A 85 -5.95 -10.24 -6.66
C ASN A 85 -6.42 -9.69 -5.31
N ILE A 86 -5.54 -8.99 -4.58
CA ILE A 86 -5.78 -8.56 -3.21
C ILE A 86 -5.33 -7.10 -3.07
N LEU A 87 -6.22 -6.26 -2.53
CA LEU A 87 -5.87 -4.88 -2.16
C LEU A 87 -6.03 -4.71 -0.65
N VAL A 88 -4.97 -4.25 0.01
CA VAL A 88 -4.99 -3.91 1.44
C VAL A 88 -4.76 -2.41 1.58
N ASN A 89 -5.82 -1.68 1.89
CA ASN A 89 -5.79 -0.25 2.14
C ASN A 89 -5.38 0.00 3.59
N SER A 90 -4.08 0.04 3.86
CA SER A 90 -3.52 0.20 5.21
C SER A 90 -2.88 1.56 5.45
N ALA A 91 -2.69 2.38 4.42
CA ALA A 91 -2.15 3.71 4.59
C ALA A 91 -3.12 4.59 5.40
N GLY A 92 -2.58 5.32 6.35
CA GLY A 92 -3.38 6.23 7.16
C GLY A 92 -2.48 7.13 8.00
N ILE A 93 -3.02 8.26 8.40
CA ILE A 93 -2.38 9.19 9.34
C ILE A 93 -3.35 9.54 10.46
N SER A 94 -2.77 9.87 11.61
CA SER A 94 -3.51 10.39 12.75
C SER A 94 -2.75 11.61 13.28
N LEU A 95 -3.44 12.74 13.33
CA LEU A 95 -2.88 13.97 13.84
C LEU A 95 -3.69 14.34 15.08
N GLY A 96 -3.19 13.92 16.24
CA GLY A 96 -3.89 14.06 17.52
C GLY A 96 -3.98 15.50 17.97
N ALA A 97 -5.21 16.04 18.00
CA ALA A 97 -5.55 17.32 18.58
C ALA A 97 -7.01 17.28 19.01
N ASP A 98 -7.38 18.14 19.96
CA ASP A 98 -8.79 18.30 20.28
C ASP A 98 -9.51 19.07 19.14
N ILE A 99 -10.83 19.06 19.19
CA ILE A 99 -11.64 19.67 18.14
C ILE A 99 -11.40 21.16 17.99
N VAL A 100 -11.10 21.85 19.09
CA VAL A 100 -10.93 23.31 19.07
C VAL A 100 -9.58 23.71 18.45
N SER A 101 -8.54 22.94 18.72
CA SER A 101 -7.18 23.20 18.23
C SER A 101 -6.86 22.55 16.89
N THR A 102 -7.80 21.81 16.29
CA THR A 102 -7.60 21.20 14.98
C THR A 102 -7.87 22.22 13.87
N ASP A 103 -6.85 22.50 13.07
CA ASP A 103 -7.00 23.34 11.88
C ASP A 103 -7.77 22.60 10.79
N PHE A 104 -8.56 23.34 10.01
CA PHE A 104 -9.36 22.76 8.93
C PHE A 104 -8.48 22.08 7.86
N GLU A 105 -7.31 22.64 7.57
CA GLU A 105 -6.37 22.05 6.63
C GLU A 105 -5.86 20.68 7.10
N VAL A 106 -5.63 20.53 8.40
CA VAL A 106 -5.25 19.25 9.02
C VAL A 106 -6.40 18.25 8.90
N TRP A 107 -7.61 18.67 9.21
CA TRP A 107 -8.81 17.86 9.05
C TRP A 107 -8.94 17.32 7.60
N LYS A 108 -8.81 18.20 6.61
CA LYS A 108 -8.88 17.83 5.20
C LYS A 108 -7.79 16.83 4.82
N LYS A 109 -6.57 17.05 5.30
CA LYS A 109 -5.44 16.16 5.01
C LYS A 109 -5.67 14.74 5.55
N VAL A 110 -6.18 14.63 6.76
CA VAL A 110 -6.52 13.32 7.35
C VAL A 110 -7.57 12.60 6.50
N HIS A 111 -8.59 13.33 6.01
CA HIS A 111 -9.61 12.74 5.15
C HIS A 111 -9.06 12.31 3.79
N GLU A 112 -8.18 13.11 3.18
CA GLU A 112 -7.55 12.74 1.91
C GLU A 112 -6.77 11.43 2.04
N VAL A 113 -5.99 11.29 3.09
CA VAL A 113 -5.16 10.09 3.29
C VAL A 113 -5.98 8.90 3.78
N ASN A 114 -6.92 9.08 4.70
CA ASN A 114 -7.61 7.97 5.34
C ASN A 114 -8.89 7.53 4.65
N LEU A 115 -9.54 8.42 3.90
CA LEU A 115 -10.83 8.15 3.27
C LEU A 115 -10.76 8.18 1.74
N ASP A 116 -10.30 9.27 1.16
CA ASP A 116 -10.23 9.40 -0.30
C ASP A 116 -9.33 8.33 -0.91
N SER A 117 -8.23 7.98 -0.21
CA SER A 117 -7.33 6.93 -0.64
C SER A 117 -8.01 5.57 -0.81
N VAL A 118 -8.95 5.23 0.05
CA VAL A 118 -9.69 3.96 -0.02
C VAL A 118 -10.58 3.94 -1.27
N PHE A 119 -11.27 5.05 -1.54
CA PHE A 119 -12.05 5.20 -2.76
C PHE A 119 -11.16 5.05 -4.00
N LEU A 120 -10.05 5.78 -4.05
CA LEU A 120 -9.12 5.73 -5.19
C LEU A 120 -8.55 4.34 -5.39
N GLY A 121 -8.14 3.68 -4.31
CA GLY A 121 -7.62 2.31 -4.36
C GLY A 121 -8.64 1.34 -4.93
N CYS A 122 -9.86 1.37 -4.45
CA CYS A 122 -10.94 0.53 -4.97
C CYS A 122 -11.25 0.85 -6.44
N LYS A 123 -11.27 2.14 -6.79
CA LYS A 123 -11.56 2.58 -8.16
C LYS A 123 -10.55 2.04 -9.17
N TYR A 124 -9.26 2.12 -8.85
CA TYR A 124 -8.20 1.75 -9.79
C TYR A 124 -7.79 0.28 -9.73
N ALA A 125 -7.94 -0.37 -8.59
CA ALA A 125 -7.61 -1.79 -8.45
C ALA A 125 -8.71 -2.72 -8.97
N THR A 126 -9.98 -2.38 -8.75
CA THR A 126 -11.10 -3.26 -9.09
C THR A 126 -11.13 -3.72 -10.55
N PRO A 127 -10.88 -2.87 -11.57
CA PRO A 127 -10.91 -3.32 -12.97
C PRO A 127 -9.90 -4.43 -13.27
N ILE A 128 -8.76 -4.44 -12.58
CA ILE A 128 -7.70 -5.42 -12.79
C ILE A 128 -7.98 -6.69 -11.97
N MET A 129 -8.63 -6.54 -10.82
CA MET A 129 -8.99 -7.66 -9.95
C MET A 129 -10.18 -8.48 -10.49
N ALA A 130 -10.99 -7.88 -11.33
CA ALA A 130 -12.20 -8.51 -11.85
C ALA A 130 -11.90 -9.56 -12.94
#